data_37a2a5b9988b0ca369ce24c96dcd4284
#
_entry.id   37a2a5b9988b0ca369ce24c96dcd4284
#
_cell.length_a   1.000
_cell.length_b   1.000
_cell.length_c   1.000
_cell.angle_alpha   90.00
_cell.angle_beta   90.00
_cell.angle_gamma   90.00
#
_symmetry.space_group_name_H-M   'P 1'
#
loop_
_entity.id
_entity.type
_entity.pdbx_description
1 polymer ?
#
loop_
_entity_poly.entity_id
_entity_poly.type
_entity_poly.pdbx_seq_one_letter_code
_entity_poly.pdbx_strand_id
1 'polypeptide(L)'
;MSFDTDQDADGIALGVPDWVAYELRRDEWAGGKSHKRPSRWSTDPDLHQRGIAPDDSSYRNSGYSRGHMCMKSHAAGMGAAADRETHTVLNACPQMQRMNGGIWLAIEYLTGRWANEQGAVWIVTGPVFTEASRNWIGDLYRLLMPVLTGSEEVAARR
;
A
#
# COMPACT_ATOMS: atom_id res chain seq x y z
N MET A 1 3.92 7.99 6.53
CA MET A 1 2.85 7.98 5.53
C MET A 1 2.60 9.41 5.10
N SER A 2 2.57 9.68 3.82
CA SER A 2 2.10 10.94 3.25
C SER A 2 0.79 10.67 2.53
N PHE A 3 -0.19 11.51 2.71
CA PHE A 3 -1.48 11.38 2.05
C PHE A 3 -1.59 12.45 0.97
N ASP A 4 -1.95 12.02 -0.23
CA ASP A 4 -1.99 12.88 -1.40
C ASP A 4 -3.07 13.95 -1.25
N THR A 5 -2.64 15.18 -1.40
CA THR A 5 -3.49 16.34 -1.58
C THR A 5 -3.49 16.82 -3.02
N ASP A 6 -2.80 16.09 -3.92
CA ASP A 6 -2.81 16.40 -5.33
C ASP A 6 -4.25 16.35 -5.86
N GLN A 7 -4.54 17.29 -6.72
CA GLN A 7 -5.85 17.43 -7.32
C GLN A 7 -5.77 16.99 -8.79
N ASP A 8 -6.86 16.43 -9.26
CA ASP A 8 -7.03 16.23 -10.70
C ASP A 8 -7.20 17.59 -11.44
N ALA A 9 -7.41 17.54 -12.74
CA ALA A 9 -7.61 18.72 -13.56
C ALA A 9 -8.80 19.60 -13.13
N ASP A 10 -9.75 19.01 -12.41
CA ASP A 10 -10.95 19.67 -11.89
C ASP A 10 -10.80 20.14 -10.43
N GLY A 11 -9.61 19.98 -9.84
CA GLY A 11 -9.31 20.40 -8.48
C GLY A 11 -9.84 19.43 -7.41
N ILE A 12 -10.14 18.19 -7.79
CA ILE A 12 -10.63 17.16 -6.88
C ILE A 12 -9.44 16.35 -6.35
N ALA A 13 -9.34 16.19 -5.02
CA ALA A 13 -8.30 15.39 -4.42
C ALA A 13 -8.39 13.92 -4.88
N LEU A 14 -7.25 13.32 -5.24
CA LEU A 14 -7.19 11.94 -5.72
C LEU A 14 -7.56 10.92 -4.64
N GLY A 15 -7.45 11.31 -3.36
CA GLY A 15 -7.93 10.51 -2.24
C GLY A 15 -7.16 9.21 -2.01
N VAL A 16 -5.90 9.18 -2.38
CA VAL A 16 -4.98 8.06 -2.19
C VAL A 16 -3.71 8.51 -1.48
N PRO A 17 -2.98 7.63 -0.79
CA PRO A 17 -1.70 8.03 -0.21
C PRO A 17 -0.65 8.28 -1.30
N ASP A 18 0.12 9.35 -1.19
CA ASP A 18 1.28 9.62 -2.04
C ASP A 18 2.28 8.49 -1.94
N TRP A 19 2.56 8.11 -0.71
CA TRP A 19 3.43 6.99 -0.39
C TRP A 19 3.19 6.50 1.03
N VAL A 20 3.55 5.25 1.24
CA VAL A 20 3.60 4.60 2.54
C VAL A 20 4.98 3.99 2.70
N ALA A 21 5.64 4.26 3.83
CA ALA A 21 6.95 3.72 4.15
C ALA A 21 6.92 2.99 5.49
N TYR A 22 7.58 1.84 5.55
CA TYR A 22 7.69 1.05 6.77
C TYR A 22 8.92 0.12 6.72
N GLU A 23 9.40 -0.25 7.88
CA GLU A 23 10.41 -1.29 8.05
C GLU A 23 9.71 -2.65 8.27
N LEU A 24 10.18 -3.68 7.59
CA LEU A 24 9.81 -5.06 7.84
C LEU A 24 11.04 -5.81 8.31
N ARG A 25 11.01 -6.33 9.52
CA ARG A 25 12.13 -7.04 10.13
C ARG A 25 11.98 -8.55 9.96
N ARG A 26 13.12 -9.23 10.13
CA ARG A 26 13.14 -10.68 10.23
C ARG A 26 12.14 -11.14 11.28
N ASP A 27 11.47 -12.25 10.99
CA ASP A 27 10.47 -12.90 11.86
C ASP A 27 9.13 -12.14 12.03
N GLU A 28 9.02 -10.91 11.54
CA GLU A 28 7.74 -10.21 11.46
C GLU A 28 6.88 -10.72 10.31
N TRP A 29 7.53 -11.21 9.24
CA TRP A 29 6.80 -11.85 8.16
C TRP A 29 6.75 -13.37 8.35
N ALA A 30 5.58 -13.88 8.65
CA ALA A 30 5.36 -15.30 8.96
C ALA A 30 4.72 -16.08 7.82
N GLY A 31 5.03 -15.74 6.58
CA GLY A 31 4.61 -16.53 5.41
C GLY A 31 3.10 -16.52 5.15
N GLY A 32 2.43 -15.43 5.47
CA GLY A 32 1.01 -15.28 5.22
C GLY A 32 0.11 -15.57 6.42
N LYS A 33 0.63 -15.50 7.64
CA LYS A 33 -0.25 -15.40 8.81
C LYS A 33 -1.24 -14.28 8.59
N SER A 34 -2.50 -14.55 8.81
CA SER A 34 -3.51 -13.52 8.70
C SER A 34 -4.46 -13.60 9.89
N HIS A 35 -4.79 -12.45 10.42
CA HIS A 35 -5.84 -12.30 11.41
C HIS A 35 -7.19 -12.12 10.72
N LYS A 36 -8.26 -12.24 11.48
CA LYS A 36 -9.61 -12.03 10.94
C LYS A 36 -9.71 -10.62 10.35
N ARG A 37 -10.06 -10.54 9.09
CA ARG A 37 -10.29 -9.26 8.41
C ARG A 37 -11.46 -8.53 9.05
N PRO A 38 -11.35 -7.20 9.24
CA PRO A 38 -12.51 -6.37 9.55
C PRO A 38 -13.58 -6.50 8.46
N SER A 39 -14.83 -6.39 8.82
CA SER A 39 -15.95 -6.42 7.86
C SER A 39 -16.02 -5.16 7.00
N ARG A 40 -15.42 -4.07 7.46
CA ARG A 40 -15.34 -2.78 6.77
C ARG A 40 -13.94 -2.20 6.94
N TRP A 41 -13.54 -1.40 5.97
CA TRP A 41 -12.36 -0.58 6.08
C TRP A 41 -12.68 0.69 6.86
N SER A 42 -11.75 1.14 7.68
CA SER A 42 -11.92 2.40 8.41
C SER A 42 -11.76 3.59 7.46
N THR A 43 -12.53 4.61 7.75
CA THR A 43 -12.48 5.92 7.07
C THR A 43 -12.10 6.95 8.11
N ASP A 44 -11.31 7.92 7.73
CA ASP A 44 -11.09 9.12 8.55
C ASP A 44 -12.25 10.09 8.31
N PRO A 45 -13.10 10.35 9.32
CA PRO A 45 -14.30 11.17 9.12
C PRO A 45 -13.99 12.62 8.76
N ASP A 46 -12.90 13.18 9.31
CA ASP A 46 -12.52 14.57 9.05
C ASP A 46 -12.00 14.74 7.62
N LEU A 47 -11.11 13.85 7.19
CA LEU A 47 -10.60 13.87 5.81
C LEU A 47 -11.71 13.58 4.79
N HIS A 48 -12.64 12.69 5.13
CA HIS A 48 -13.78 12.40 4.27
C HIS A 48 -14.72 13.59 4.15
N GLN A 49 -15.06 14.24 5.26
CA GLN A 49 -15.92 15.43 5.27
C GLN A 49 -15.30 16.59 4.47
N ARG A 50 -13.98 16.68 4.47
CA ARG A 50 -13.23 17.69 3.70
C ARG A 50 -13.07 17.32 2.22
N GLY A 51 -13.56 16.16 1.78
CA GLY A 51 -13.43 15.69 0.40
C GLY A 51 -12.01 15.25 0.02
N ILE A 52 -11.13 15.01 0.99
CA ILE A 52 -9.73 14.62 0.76
C ILE A 52 -9.60 13.09 0.64
N ALA A 53 -10.29 12.35 1.47
CA ALA A 53 -10.23 10.88 1.47
C ALA A 53 -11.56 10.25 1.08
N PRO A 54 -11.55 9.13 0.32
CA PRO A 54 -12.74 8.34 0.07
C PRO A 54 -13.23 7.66 1.34
N ASP A 55 -14.43 7.13 1.30
CA ASP A 55 -14.90 6.17 2.28
C ASP A 55 -14.85 4.73 1.74
N ASP A 56 -15.16 3.76 2.60
CA ASP A 56 -15.20 2.35 2.19
C ASP A 56 -16.24 2.07 1.08
N SER A 57 -17.28 2.89 0.99
CA SER A 57 -18.34 2.71 -0.03
C SER A 57 -17.88 3.09 -1.43
N SER A 58 -16.87 3.97 -1.54
CA SER A 58 -16.32 4.44 -2.82
C SER A 58 -15.74 3.31 -3.68
N TYR A 59 -15.27 2.26 -3.02
CA TYR A 59 -14.77 1.06 -3.71
C TYR A 59 -15.87 0.08 -4.13
N ARG A 60 -17.10 0.25 -3.62
CA ARG A 60 -18.18 -0.69 -3.88
C ARG A 60 -18.66 -0.56 -5.32
N ASN A 61 -18.66 -1.69 -6.03
CA ASN A 61 -19.04 -1.74 -7.45
C ASN A 61 -18.16 -0.86 -8.38
N SER A 62 -17.00 -0.39 -7.91
CA SER A 62 -16.05 0.39 -8.72
C SER A 62 -15.31 -0.46 -9.76
N GLY A 63 -15.28 -1.77 -9.60
CA GLY A 63 -14.43 -2.66 -10.40
C GLY A 63 -13.01 -2.80 -9.85
N TYR A 64 -12.66 -2.03 -8.82
CA TYR A 64 -11.34 -2.04 -8.21
C TYR A 64 -11.32 -2.69 -6.83
N SER A 65 -10.21 -3.31 -6.50
CA SER A 65 -9.88 -3.78 -5.16
C SER A 65 -9.25 -2.64 -4.35
N ARG A 66 -9.38 -2.72 -3.04
CA ARG A 66 -8.59 -1.92 -2.11
C ARG A 66 -7.21 -2.53 -2.00
N GLY A 67 -6.27 -2.07 -2.81
CA GLY A 67 -4.89 -2.52 -2.75
C GLY A 67 -4.18 -1.91 -1.55
N HIS A 68 -3.68 -2.76 -0.65
CA HIS A 68 -2.90 -2.28 0.49
C HIS A 68 -1.57 -1.69 0.04
N MET A 69 -1.23 -0.52 0.55
CA MET A 69 0.07 0.12 0.35
C MET A 69 1.08 -0.39 1.39
N CYS A 70 0.77 -0.31 2.69
CA CYS A 70 1.41 -1.16 3.69
C CYS A 70 0.72 -2.52 3.66
N MET A 71 1.47 -3.53 3.28
CA MET A 71 0.93 -4.84 2.93
C MET A 71 0.39 -5.57 4.17
N LYS A 72 -0.82 -6.11 4.04
CA LYS A 72 -1.49 -6.80 5.15
C LYS A 72 -0.64 -7.94 5.73
N SER A 73 -0.03 -8.75 4.87
CA SER A 73 0.77 -9.90 5.28
C SER A 73 1.99 -9.51 6.10
N HIS A 74 2.56 -8.34 5.85
CA HIS A 74 3.68 -7.80 6.61
C HIS A 74 3.22 -7.35 8.01
N ALA A 75 2.17 -6.55 8.08
CA ALA A 75 1.64 -6.07 9.34
C ALA A 75 1.09 -7.20 10.22
N ALA A 76 0.60 -8.28 9.62
CA ALA A 76 0.09 -9.43 10.36
C ALA A 76 1.15 -10.10 11.25
N GLY A 77 2.41 -10.05 10.85
CA GLY A 77 3.54 -10.53 11.65
C GLY A 77 3.83 -9.66 12.86
N MET A 78 3.52 -8.38 12.77
CA MET A 78 3.66 -7.41 13.87
C MET A 78 2.52 -7.52 14.90
N GLY A 79 1.49 -8.31 14.60
CA GLY A 79 0.39 -8.61 15.49
C GLY A 79 -0.99 -8.18 14.98
N ALA A 80 -2.03 -8.60 15.69
CA ALA A 80 -3.43 -8.39 15.29
C ALA A 80 -3.83 -6.91 15.25
N ALA A 81 -3.22 -6.06 16.06
CA ALA A 81 -3.48 -4.62 16.07
C ALA A 81 -2.94 -3.98 14.78
N ALA A 82 -1.66 -4.24 14.45
CA ALA A 82 -1.02 -3.73 13.25
C ALA A 82 -1.74 -4.21 11.97
N ASP A 83 -2.09 -5.51 11.90
CA ASP A 83 -2.89 -6.04 10.79
C ASP A 83 -4.22 -5.28 10.62
N ARG A 84 -4.89 -4.99 11.72
CA ARG A 84 -6.17 -4.26 11.69
C ARG A 84 -6.00 -2.81 11.22
N GLU A 85 -4.93 -2.16 11.63
CA GLU A 85 -4.61 -0.78 11.27
C GLU A 85 -4.33 -0.62 9.78
N THR A 86 -3.90 -1.69 9.07
CA THR A 86 -3.74 -1.61 7.61
C THR A 86 -5.05 -1.53 6.85
N HIS A 87 -6.18 -1.87 7.48
CA HIS A 87 -7.50 -1.83 6.85
C HIS A 87 -8.15 -0.45 6.97
N THR A 88 -7.46 0.56 6.53
CA THR A 88 -7.96 1.92 6.37
C THR A 88 -7.89 2.34 4.91
N VAL A 89 -8.86 3.14 4.47
CA VAL A 89 -8.82 3.71 3.11
C VAL A 89 -7.60 4.60 2.89
N LEU A 90 -7.00 5.14 3.97
CA LEU A 90 -5.76 5.90 3.92
C LEU A 90 -4.52 5.03 3.59
N ASN A 91 -4.65 3.72 3.66
CA ASN A 91 -3.63 2.74 3.27
C ASN A 91 -4.03 1.98 2.01
N ALA A 92 -5.01 2.47 1.28
CA ALA A 92 -5.55 1.80 0.11
C ALA A 92 -5.35 2.62 -1.16
N CYS A 93 -5.09 1.90 -2.23
CA CYS A 93 -5.14 2.47 -3.56
C CYS A 93 -5.98 1.58 -4.46
N PRO A 94 -6.76 2.15 -5.40
CA PRO A 94 -7.53 1.35 -6.34
C PRO A 94 -6.62 0.47 -7.20
N GLN A 95 -6.82 -0.84 -7.13
CA GLN A 95 -6.06 -1.82 -7.92
C GLN A 95 -7.00 -2.73 -8.68
N MET A 96 -6.67 -3.05 -9.92
CA MET A 96 -7.35 -4.15 -10.62
C MET A 96 -7.17 -5.45 -9.84
N GLN A 97 -8.24 -6.24 -9.73
CA GLN A 97 -8.22 -7.50 -8.97
C GLN A 97 -7.09 -8.45 -9.44
N ARG A 98 -6.86 -8.54 -10.75
CA ARG A 98 -5.78 -9.36 -11.31
C ARG A 98 -4.37 -8.87 -10.92
N MET A 99 -4.20 -7.56 -10.74
CA MET A 99 -2.94 -6.97 -10.26
C MET A 99 -2.79 -7.21 -8.76
N ASN A 100 -3.80 -6.87 -7.98
CA ASN A 100 -3.80 -7.00 -6.52
C ASN A 100 -3.57 -8.45 -6.06
N GLY A 101 -4.28 -9.41 -6.67
CA GLY A 101 -4.12 -10.84 -6.37
C GLY A 101 -3.02 -11.55 -7.18
N GLY A 102 -2.34 -10.86 -8.05
CA GLY A 102 -1.28 -11.39 -8.92
C GLY A 102 0.10 -10.86 -8.58
N ILE A 103 0.60 -9.97 -9.42
CA ILE A 103 1.98 -9.46 -9.29
C ILE A 103 2.21 -8.72 -7.97
N TRP A 104 1.20 -7.97 -7.48
CA TRP A 104 1.30 -7.28 -6.20
C TRP A 104 1.49 -8.24 -5.04
N LEU A 105 0.66 -9.28 -4.98
CA LEU A 105 0.80 -10.34 -3.98
C LEU A 105 2.16 -11.05 -4.08
N ALA A 106 2.68 -11.28 -5.28
CA ALA A 106 3.99 -11.87 -5.46
C ALA A 106 5.12 -10.97 -4.90
N ILE A 107 5.00 -9.65 -5.07
CA ILE A 107 5.93 -8.68 -4.48
C ILE A 107 5.85 -8.70 -2.94
N GLU A 108 4.65 -8.80 -2.36
CA GLU A 108 4.48 -8.96 -0.91
C GLU A 108 5.27 -10.17 -0.38
N TYR A 109 5.12 -11.32 -1.01
CA TYR A 109 5.86 -12.52 -0.61
C TYR A 109 7.37 -12.39 -0.81
N LEU A 110 7.79 -11.75 -1.90
CA LEU A 110 9.21 -11.56 -2.20
C LEU A 110 9.87 -10.64 -1.16
N THR A 111 9.26 -9.50 -0.85
CA THR A 111 9.80 -8.55 0.13
C THR A 111 9.80 -9.13 1.54
N GLY A 112 8.80 -9.94 1.91
CA GLY A 112 8.79 -10.69 3.16
C GLY A 112 9.95 -11.69 3.26
N ARG A 113 10.22 -12.42 2.18
CA ARG A 113 11.39 -13.30 2.11
C ARG A 113 12.69 -12.54 2.27
N TRP A 114 12.85 -11.41 1.59
CA TRP A 114 14.04 -10.56 1.73
C TRP A 114 14.23 -10.08 3.17
N ALA A 115 13.17 -9.69 3.88
CA ALA A 115 13.27 -9.33 5.28
C ALA A 115 13.85 -10.49 6.12
N ASN A 116 13.39 -11.71 5.89
CA ASN A 116 13.89 -12.89 6.60
C ASN A 116 15.33 -13.24 6.21
N GLU A 117 15.71 -13.07 4.96
CA GLU A 117 17.08 -13.37 4.48
C GLU A 117 18.08 -12.30 4.93
N GLN A 118 17.72 -11.02 4.82
CA GLN A 118 18.64 -9.90 5.05
C GLN A 118 18.58 -9.32 6.48
N GLY A 119 17.61 -9.74 7.29
CA GLY A 119 17.40 -9.23 8.64
C GLY A 119 16.35 -8.14 8.73
N ALA A 120 16.32 -7.21 7.80
CA ALA A 120 15.29 -6.20 7.64
C ALA A 120 15.28 -5.65 6.21
N VAL A 121 14.14 -5.10 5.80
CA VAL A 121 13.99 -4.32 4.57
C VAL A 121 13.16 -3.08 4.83
N TRP A 122 13.53 -1.97 4.21
CA TRP A 122 12.70 -0.79 4.16
C TRP A 122 11.88 -0.82 2.88
N ILE A 123 10.58 -0.63 3.01
CA ILE A 123 9.64 -0.68 1.91
C ILE A 123 9.00 0.69 1.78
N VAL A 124 9.05 1.24 0.58
CA VAL A 124 8.32 2.45 0.20
C VAL A 124 7.47 2.11 -1.00
N THR A 125 6.18 2.36 -0.89
CA THR A 125 5.21 2.13 -1.96
C THR A 125 4.39 3.37 -2.21
N GLY A 126 4.05 3.63 -3.47
CA GLY A 126 3.21 4.76 -3.84
C GLY A 126 2.62 4.58 -5.24
N PRO A 127 1.46 5.17 -5.52
CA PRO A 127 0.93 5.24 -6.86
C PRO A 127 1.74 6.23 -7.71
N VAL A 128 1.81 5.96 -9.00
CA VAL A 128 2.34 6.90 -9.97
C VAL A 128 1.24 7.21 -10.97
N PHE A 129 0.77 8.43 -10.94
CA PHE A 129 -0.22 8.90 -11.89
C PHE A 129 0.48 9.49 -13.12
N THR A 130 0.02 9.11 -14.30
CA THR A 130 0.42 9.71 -15.57
C THR A 130 -0.75 10.52 -16.12
N GLU A 131 -0.50 11.43 -17.04
CA GLU A 131 -1.58 12.19 -17.69
C GLU A 131 -2.62 11.27 -18.34
N ALA A 132 -2.19 10.15 -18.92
CA ALA A 132 -3.08 9.15 -19.49
C ALA A 132 -3.89 8.40 -18.41
N SER A 133 -3.41 8.34 -17.17
CA SER A 133 -4.06 7.66 -16.05
C SER A 133 -4.92 8.59 -15.18
N ARG A 134 -4.89 9.90 -15.41
CA ARG A 134 -5.78 10.84 -14.71
C ARG A 134 -7.26 10.57 -14.97
N ASN A 135 -7.59 9.97 -16.10
CA ASN A 135 -8.93 9.51 -16.43
C ASN A 135 -9.21 8.06 -16.01
N TRP A 136 -8.21 7.37 -15.49
CA TRP A 136 -8.27 6.00 -15.04
C TRP A 136 -7.51 5.94 -13.73
N ILE A 137 -8.18 5.64 -12.66
CA ILE A 137 -7.56 5.43 -11.36
C ILE A 137 -6.45 4.39 -11.54
N GLY A 138 -5.21 4.89 -11.50
CA GLY A 138 -4.09 4.25 -12.14
C GLY A 138 -3.73 2.87 -11.64
N ASP A 139 -3.48 2.01 -12.57
CA ASP A 139 -2.93 0.67 -12.35
C ASP A 139 -1.39 0.66 -12.19
N LEU A 140 -0.75 1.83 -12.15
CA LEU A 140 0.70 1.92 -12.12
C LEU A 140 1.20 2.25 -10.71
N TYR A 141 1.63 1.21 -10.00
CA TYR A 141 2.35 1.36 -8.74
C TYR A 141 3.84 1.33 -9.00
N ARG A 142 4.54 2.29 -8.42
CA ARG A 142 5.98 2.23 -8.34
C ARG A 142 6.38 1.64 -7.00
N LEU A 143 6.79 0.38 -7.02
CA LEU A 143 7.53 -0.18 -5.90
C LEU A 143 8.95 0.41 -5.97
N LEU A 144 9.25 1.31 -5.06
CA LEU A 144 10.65 1.68 -4.83
C LEU A 144 11.30 0.53 -4.10
N MET A 145 12.33 -0.02 -4.72
CA MET A 145 13.09 -1.15 -4.18
C MET A 145 13.41 -0.94 -2.71
N PRO A 146 13.28 -1.97 -1.89
CA PRO A 146 13.72 -1.90 -0.50
C PRO A 146 15.17 -1.50 -0.43
N VAL A 147 15.47 -0.51 0.37
CA VAL A 147 16.86 -0.18 0.69
C VAL A 147 17.32 -1.20 1.72
N LEU A 148 18.22 -2.07 1.32
CA LEU A 148 18.84 -3.01 2.24
C LEU A 148 19.65 -2.22 3.26
N THR A 149 19.29 -2.32 4.52
CA THR A 149 20.05 -1.70 5.60
C THR A 149 21.42 -2.39 5.69
N GLY A 150 22.50 -1.71 5.30
CA GLY A 150 23.86 -2.11 5.61
C GLY A 150 24.78 -2.53 4.46
N SER A 151 24.43 -2.34 3.20
CA SER A 151 25.40 -2.51 2.12
C SER A 151 25.43 -1.33 1.17
N GLU A 152 26.59 -0.70 1.06
CA GLU A 152 26.90 0.33 0.05
C GLU A 152 26.88 -0.22 -1.39
N GLU A 153 26.72 -1.53 -1.56
CA GLU A 153 26.80 -2.21 -2.86
C GLU A 153 25.59 -2.02 -3.78
N VAL A 154 24.44 -1.57 -3.25
CA VAL A 154 23.23 -1.41 -4.09
C VAL A 154 23.23 -0.10 -4.87
N ALA A 155 24.01 0.89 -4.45
CA ALA A 155 24.10 2.19 -5.15
C ALA A 155 24.91 2.13 -6.46
N ALA A 156 25.69 1.08 -6.69
CA ALA A 156 26.61 0.95 -7.83
C ALA A 156 26.02 0.20 -9.03
N ARG A 157 24.76 -0.22 -9.00
CA ARG A 157 24.10 -0.93 -10.12
C ARG A 157 22.92 -0.13 -10.70
N ARG A 158 23.16 1.12 -10.98
CA ARG A 158 22.30 1.94 -11.85
C ARG A 158 22.97 2.17 -13.18
#